data_ae30f27617a6ea33eedee0a4546e2130
#
_entry.id   ae30f27617a6ea33eedee0a4546e2130
#
_cell.length_a   1.000
_cell.length_b   1.000
_cell.length_c   1.000
_cell.angle_alpha   90.00
_cell.angle_beta   90.00
_cell.angle_gamma   90.00
#
_symmetry.space_group_name_H-M   'P 1'
#
loop_
_entity.id
_entity.type
_entity.pdbx_description
1 polymer ?
#
loop_
_entity_poly.entity_id
_entity_poly.type
_entity_poly.pdbx_seq_one_letter_code
_entity_poly.pdbx_strand_id
1 'polypeptide(L)'
;MKPYIYIRTLKHAEHTVFCVQEGQKAYFDPLFNRMVPYSSGQQIKRCILTTLTDDLNVPMAPITFNYNITKKDGLENKETWAPCDPRYIDQLIGGWMRAGKDMVALKRRSPLSVSAMRPIHPLLGGLERDKENITF
;
A
#
# COMPACT_ATOMS: atom_id res chain seq x y z
N MET A 1 -17.12 20.81 -12.44
CA MET A 1 -15.78 20.64 -11.86
C MET A 1 -15.89 19.68 -10.69
N LYS A 2 -15.11 18.60 -10.61
CA LYS A 2 -15.15 17.70 -9.44
C LYS A 2 -14.29 18.31 -8.34
N PRO A 3 -14.77 18.41 -7.11
CA PRO A 3 -13.97 18.96 -6.02
C PRO A 3 -12.79 18.04 -5.69
N TYR A 4 -11.62 18.63 -5.44
CA TYR A 4 -10.44 17.93 -4.97
C TYR A 4 -10.04 18.49 -3.61
N ILE A 5 -9.66 17.60 -2.71
CA ILE A 5 -8.98 17.95 -1.47
C ILE A 5 -7.52 17.52 -1.63
N TYR A 6 -6.62 18.47 -1.54
CA TYR A 6 -5.19 18.25 -1.58
C TYR A 6 -4.61 18.38 -0.19
N ILE A 7 -3.98 17.31 0.30
CA ILE A 7 -3.36 17.28 1.61
C ILE A 7 -1.86 17.03 1.43
N ARG A 8 -1.04 17.86 2.05
CA ARG A 8 0.40 17.68 2.13
C ARG A 8 0.80 17.57 3.59
N THR A 9 1.51 16.52 3.93
CA THR A 9 1.95 16.26 5.30
C THR A 9 3.47 16.17 5.36
N LEU A 10 4.03 16.63 6.47
CA LEU A 10 5.43 16.48 6.82
C LEU A 10 5.48 15.84 8.21
N LYS A 11 6.25 14.78 8.35
CA LYS A 11 6.44 14.08 9.61
C LYS A 11 7.92 13.96 9.90
N HIS A 12 8.31 14.29 11.12
CA HIS A 12 9.64 13.94 11.63
C HIS A 12 9.65 12.44 11.95
N ALA A 13 10.67 11.74 11.48
CA ALA A 13 10.85 10.31 11.72
C ALA A 13 12.29 10.06 12.14
N GLU A 14 12.46 9.49 13.32
CA GLU A 14 13.75 9.04 13.87
C GLU A 14 13.69 7.54 14.08
N HIS A 15 14.79 6.84 13.78
CA HIS A 15 14.93 5.40 14.00
C HIS A 15 13.75 4.57 13.47
N THR A 16 13.15 5.01 12.34
CA THR A 16 11.95 4.40 11.78
C THR A 16 12.29 3.59 10.53
N VAL A 17 11.90 2.33 10.53
CA VAL A 17 11.93 1.48 9.33
C VAL A 17 10.69 1.76 8.50
N PHE A 18 10.85 2.21 7.28
CA PHE A 18 9.75 2.56 6.39
C PHE A 18 9.13 1.37 5.65
N CYS A 19 9.76 0.21 5.70
CA CYS A 19 9.23 -1.02 5.12
C CYS A 19 9.79 -2.23 5.87
N VAL A 20 8.91 -3.11 6.36
CA VAL A 20 9.29 -4.21 7.27
C VAL A 20 9.39 -5.56 6.55
N GLN A 21 8.67 -5.76 5.47
CA GLN A 21 8.43 -7.11 4.93
C GLN A 21 9.60 -7.67 4.09
N GLU A 22 10.36 -6.80 3.43
CA GLU A 22 11.49 -7.18 2.55
C GLU A 22 12.72 -6.27 2.78
N GLY A 23 12.80 -5.68 3.98
CA GLY A 23 13.78 -4.65 4.29
C GLY A 23 13.39 -3.26 3.78
N GLN A 24 14.31 -2.32 3.91
CA GLN A 24 14.08 -0.92 3.54
C GLN A 24 14.00 -0.76 2.02
N LYS A 25 12.87 -0.27 1.52
CA LYS A 25 12.75 0.12 0.11
C LYS A 25 13.53 1.40 -0.17
N ALA A 26 14.32 1.36 -1.21
CA ALA A 26 15.09 2.50 -1.67
C ALA A 26 14.94 2.68 -3.18
N TYR A 27 15.06 3.91 -3.65
CA TYR A 27 15.14 4.24 -5.06
C TYR A 27 16.38 5.10 -5.33
N PHE A 28 16.88 5.05 -6.55
CA PHE A 28 17.96 5.94 -6.97
C PHE A 28 17.37 7.30 -7.32
N ASP A 29 17.82 8.35 -6.62
CA ASP A 29 17.42 9.72 -6.90
C ASP A 29 18.47 10.37 -7.82
N PRO A 30 18.10 10.66 -9.08
CA PRO A 30 19.04 11.22 -10.06
C PRO A 30 19.46 12.66 -9.76
N LEU A 31 18.63 13.40 -9.02
CA LEU A 31 18.97 14.78 -8.64
C LEU A 31 20.12 14.83 -7.61
N PHE A 32 20.17 13.85 -6.76
CA PHE A 32 21.12 13.75 -5.67
C PHE A 32 22.17 12.67 -5.89
N ASN A 33 22.06 11.92 -6.99
CA ASN A 33 22.96 10.85 -7.39
C ASN A 33 23.22 9.82 -6.26
N ARG A 34 22.16 9.41 -5.57
CA ARG A 34 22.26 8.47 -4.44
C ARG A 34 20.97 7.66 -4.23
N MET A 35 21.13 6.56 -3.49
CA MET A 35 19.96 5.78 -3.02
C MET A 35 19.27 6.50 -1.88
N VAL A 36 17.94 6.58 -1.94
CA VAL A 36 17.11 7.27 -0.94
C VAL A 36 16.02 6.31 -0.47
N PRO A 37 15.79 6.17 0.84
CA PRO A 37 14.73 5.34 1.36
C PRO A 37 13.36 5.94 1.08
N TYR A 38 12.36 5.10 0.92
CA TYR A 38 10.98 5.54 0.75
C TYR A 38 9.96 4.54 1.28
N SER A 39 8.77 5.03 1.59
CA SER A 39 7.59 4.22 1.81
C SER A 39 6.63 4.39 0.65
N SER A 40 6.13 3.28 0.08
CA SER A 40 5.24 3.36 -1.08
C SER A 40 3.89 3.98 -0.72
N GLY A 41 3.26 4.66 -1.67
CA GLY A 41 1.92 5.21 -1.47
C GLY A 41 0.87 4.15 -1.11
N GLN A 42 1.03 2.91 -1.58
CA GLN A 42 0.15 1.79 -1.19
C GLN A 42 0.30 1.42 0.29
N GLN A 43 1.53 1.40 0.79
CA GLN A 43 1.79 1.12 2.20
C GLN A 43 1.20 2.22 3.10
N ILE A 44 1.44 3.48 2.75
CA ILE A 44 0.88 4.63 3.47
C ILE A 44 -0.65 4.57 3.45
N LYS A 45 -1.23 4.28 2.29
CA LYS A 45 -2.68 4.15 2.14
C LYS A 45 -3.25 3.04 3.03
N ARG A 46 -2.55 1.90 3.12
CA ARG A 46 -2.95 0.83 4.03
C ARG A 46 -2.93 1.28 5.48
N CYS A 47 -1.88 1.97 5.92
CA CYS A 47 -1.81 2.53 7.27
C CYS A 47 -2.97 3.50 7.54
N ILE A 48 -3.26 4.41 6.60
CA ILE A 48 -4.38 5.33 6.71
C ILE A 48 -5.70 4.58 6.88
N LEU A 49 -5.96 3.56 6.05
CA LEU A 49 -7.20 2.78 6.13
C LEU A 49 -7.31 2.02 7.45
N THR A 50 -6.21 1.42 7.93
CA THR A 50 -6.18 0.73 9.22
C THR A 50 -6.49 1.70 10.37
N THR A 51 -5.80 2.84 10.42
CA THR A 51 -6.03 3.87 11.44
C THR A 51 -7.48 4.37 11.42
N LEU A 52 -8.03 4.66 10.24
CA LEU A 52 -9.43 5.09 10.12
C LEU A 52 -10.41 4.01 10.59
N THR A 53 -10.12 2.75 10.31
CA THR A 53 -10.93 1.61 10.77
C THR A 53 -10.93 1.53 12.29
N ASP A 54 -9.77 1.65 12.91
CA ASP A 54 -9.59 1.58 14.35
C ASP A 54 -10.24 2.79 15.05
N ASP A 55 -9.97 4.01 14.56
CA ASP A 55 -10.46 5.24 15.17
C ASP A 55 -11.99 5.40 15.04
N LEU A 56 -12.55 4.96 13.92
CA LEU A 56 -13.98 5.04 13.66
C LEU A 56 -14.74 3.79 14.12
N ASN A 57 -14.03 2.75 14.57
CA ASN A 57 -14.60 1.46 14.96
C ASN A 57 -15.53 0.88 13.88
N VAL A 58 -15.11 0.95 12.63
CA VAL A 58 -15.84 0.42 11.49
C VAL A 58 -15.07 -0.75 10.87
N PRO A 59 -15.76 -1.83 10.47
CA PRO A 59 -15.08 -2.99 9.92
C PRO A 59 -14.55 -2.73 8.49
N MET A 60 -13.48 -3.40 8.13
CA MET A 60 -13.09 -3.60 6.74
C MET A 60 -14.01 -4.60 6.06
N ALA A 61 -14.09 -4.56 4.74
CA ALA A 61 -14.88 -5.51 3.97
C ALA A 61 -14.41 -6.95 4.23
N PRO A 62 -15.34 -7.88 4.41
CA PRO A 62 -14.98 -9.28 4.58
C PRO A 62 -14.32 -9.82 3.32
N ILE A 63 -13.31 -10.65 3.50
CA ILE A 63 -12.63 -11.34 2.41
C ILE A 63 -13.14 -12.78 2.36
N THR A 64 -13.69 -13.16 1.21
CA THR A 64 -14.12 -14.53 0.94
C THR A 64 -13.04 -15.24 0.13
N PHE A 65 -12.60 -16.38 0.62
CA PHE A 65 -11.67 -17.25 -0.08
C PHE A 65 -12.47 -18.35 -0.78
N ASN A 66 -12.29 -18.48 -2.10
CA ASN A 66 -12.90 -19.52 -2.89
C ASN A 66 -11.85 -20.56 -3.27
N TYR A 67 -12.16 -21.83 -3.02
CA TYR A 67 -11.29 -22.93 -3.35
C TYR A 67 -12.00 -23.90 -4.29
N ASN A 68 -11.28 -24.43 -5.27
CA ASN A 68 -11.68 -25.59 -6.03
C ASN A 68 -11.00 -26.84 -5.46
N ILE A 69 -11.77 -27.90 -5.32
CA ILE A 69 -11.20 -29.22 -5.03
C ILE A 69 -10.80 -29.84 -6.37
N THR A 70 -9.53 -30.10 -6.54
CA THR A 70 -9.02 -30.79 -7.74
C THR A 70 -9.25 -32.29 -7.63
N LYS A 71 -9.30 -33.01 -8.78
CA LYS A 71 -9.47 -34.47 -8.82
C LYS A 71 -8.37 -35.25 -8.10
N LYS A 72 -7.30 -34.62 -7.68
CA LYS A 72 -6.18 -35.18 -6.92
C LYS A 72 -6.18 -34.80 -5.45
N ASP A 73 -7.34 -34.47 -4.89
CA ASP A 73 -7.55 -34.04 -3.50
C ASP A 73 -6.70 -32.82 -3.08
N GLY A 74 -6.25 -32.03 -4.05
CA GLY A 74 -5.59 -30.76 -3.80
C GLY A 74 -6.59 -29.61 -3.74
N LEU A 75 -6.30 -28.63 -2.87
CA LEU A 75 -7.02 -27.35 -2.85
C LEU A 75 -6.34 -26.39 -3.82
N GLU A 76 -7.09 -25.92 -4.80
CA GLU A 76 -6.65 -24.85 -5.70
C GLU A 76 -7.39 -23.57 -5.32
N ASN A 77 -6.62 -22.52 -4.99
CA ASN A 77 -7.19 -21.20 -4.71
C ASN A 77 -7.70 -20.60 -6.02
N LYS A 78 -9.00 -20.38 -6.11
CA LYS A 78 -9.62 -19.84 -7.30
C LYS A 78 -9.51 -18.32 -7.36
N GLU A 79 -9.96 -17.64 -6.33
CA GLU A 79 -9.86 -16.19 -6.18
C GLU A 79 -10.20 -15.77 -4.74
N THR A 80 -9.58 -14.71 -4.30
CA THR A 80 -10.05 -13.96 -3.13
C THR A 80 -11.05 -12.90 -3.58
N TRP A 81 -12.15 -12.81 -2.89
CA TRP A 81 -13.21 -11.89 -3.24
C TRP A 81 -13.64 -11.05 -2.04
N ALA A 82 -13.85 -9.77 -2.28
CA ALA A 82 -14.46 -8.85 -1.33
C ALA A 82 -15.60 -8.10 -2.02
N PRO A 83 -16.69 -7.81 -1.32
CA PRO A 83 -17.81 -7.07 -1.91
C PRO A 83 -17.40 -5.64 -2.26
N CYS A 84 -17.87 -5.12 -3.39
CA CYS A 84 -17.75 -3.70 -3.72
C CYS A 84 -18.83 -2.90 -2.98
N ASP A 85 -18.72 -2.81 -1.66
CA ASP A 85 -19.71 -2.18 -0.80
C ASP A 85 -19.13 -0.92 -0.15
N PRO A 86 -19.64 0.28 -0.48
CA PRO A 86 -19.14 1.55 0.05
C PRO A 86 -19.40 1.75 1.56
N ARG A 87 -20.16 0.87 2.21
CA ARG A 87 -20.31 0.88 3.67
C ARG A 87 -19.00 0.55 4.38
N TYR A 88 -18.10 -0.18 3.72
CA TYR A 88 -16.77 -0.48 4.24
C TYR A 88 -15.78 0.58 3.81
N ILE A 89 -15.00 1.08 4.76
CA ILE A 89 -14.09 2.21 4.52
C ILE A 89 -12.99 1.89 3.51
N ASP A 90 -12.47 0.68 3.54
CA ASP A 90 -11.48 0.20 2.58
C ASP A 90 -12.07 0.13 1.16
N GLN A 91 -13.34 -0.22 1.02
CA GLN A 91 -14.04 -0.23 -0.25
C GLN A 91 -14.39 1.20 -0.71
N LEU A 92 -14.83 2.06 0.22
CA LEU A 92 -15.20 3.44 -0.10
C LEU A 92 -13.98 4.23 -0.59
N ILE A 93 -12.90 4.23 0.18
CA ILE A 93 -11.70 5.05 -0.06
C ILE A 93 -10.60 4.27 -0.77
N GLY A 94 -10.45 2.99 -0.47
CA GLY A 94 -9.39 2.13 -0.98
C GLY A 94 -9.47 1.81 -2.47
N GLY A 95 -10.67 1.79 -3.01
CA GLY A 95 -10.95 1.28 -4.35
C GLY A 95 -11.25 -0.22 -4.32
N TRP A 96 -11.61 -0.78 -5.44
CA TRP A 96 -11.97 -2.18 -5.56
C TRP A 96 -11.60 -2.74 -6.93
N MET A 97 -11.20 -3.99 -6.96
CA MET A 97 -10.92 -4.71 -8.20
C MET A 97 -11.31 -6.18 -8.05
N ARG A 98 -11.93 -6.71 -9.08
CA ARG A 98 -12.11 -8.14 -9.29
C ARG A 98 -11.52 -8.52 -10.63
N ALA A 99 -10.60 -9.44 -10.63
CA ALA A 99 -9.97 -9.99 -11.82
C ALA A 99 -9.95 -11.52 -11.70
N GLY A 100 -10.47 -12.23 -12.69
CA GLY A 100 -10.42 -13.69 -12.78
C GLY A 100 -9.72 -14.09 -14.07
N LYS A 101 -9.32 -15.38 -14.16
CA LYS A 101 -8.52 -15.91 -15.26
C LYS A 101 -9.19 -15.78 -16.63
N ASP A 102 -10.54 -15.77 -16.66
CA ASP A 102 -11.35 -15.71 -17.88
C ASP A 102 -12.40 -14.58 -17.84
N MET A 103 -12.17 -13.57 -17.02
CA MET A 103 -13.10 -12.45 -16.83
C MET A 103 -12.47 -11.11 -17.17
N VAL A 104 -13.27 -10.23 -17.75
CA VAL A 104 -12.89 -8.82 -17.87
C VAL A 104 -12.75 -8.24 -16.46
N ALA A 105 -11.58 -7.67 -16.17
CA ALA A 105 -11.31 -7.08 -14.86
C ALA A 105 -12.28 -5.92 -14.59
N LEU A 106 -13.12 -6.08 -13.57
CA LEU A 106 -13.96 -5.03 -13.04
C LEU A 106 -13.18 -4.25 -12.00
N LYS A 107 -13.19 -2.93 -12.10
CA LYS A 107 -12.45 -2.07 -11.16
C LYS A 107 -13.19 -0.78 -10.87
N ARG A 108 -13.16 -0.39 -9.61
CA ARG A 108 -13.55 0.93 -9.14
C ARG A 108 -12.30 1.65 -8.65
N ARG A 109 -12.02 2.80 -9.27
CA ARG A 109 -10.86 3.61 -8.87
C ARG A 109 -11.03 4.12 -7.45
N SER A 110 -9.93 4.11 -6.71
CA SER A 110 -9.84 4.75 -5.42
C SER A 110 -9.98 6.27 -5.56
N PRO A 111 -10.84 6.92 -4.78
CA PRO A 111 -10.85 8.37 -4.70
C PRO A 111 -9.65 8.93 -3.93
N LEU A 112 -9.00 8.12 -3.09
CA LEU A 112 -7.79 8.50 -2.36
C LEU A 112 -6.55 8.13 -3.16
N SER A 113 -5.82 9.14 -3.61
CA SER A 113 -4.51 8.99 -4.24
C SER A 113 -3.42 9.41 -3.25
N VAL A 114 -2.47 8.53 -3.00
CA VAL A 114 -1.39 8.75 -2.03
C VAL A 114 -0.05 8.59 -2.74
N SER A 115 0.79 9.61 -2.66
CA SER A 115 2.16 9.54 -3.14
C SER A 115 3.06 8.78 -2.15
N ALA A 116 4.24 8.40 -2.60
CA ALA A 116 5.24 7.85 -1.71
C ALA A 116 5.69 8.90 -0.67
N MET A 117 5.95 8.47 0.54
CA MET A 117 6.64 9.25 1.55
C MET A 117 8.14 9.17 1.29
N ARG A 118 8.78 10.32 1.19
CA ARG A 118 10.20 10.45 0.87
C ARG A 118 10.84 11.51 1.77
N PRO A 119 12.14 11.41 2.08
CA PRO A 119 12.86 12.47 2.74
C PRO A 119 12.74 13.78 1.95
N ILE A 120 12.62 14.89 2.63
CA ILE A 120 12.61 16.23 1.99
C ILE A 120 14.00 16.68 1.57
N HIS A 121 15.02 16.10 2.18
CA HIS A 121 16.42 16.37 1.87
C HIS A 121 17.22 15.07 1.87
N PRO A 122 18.03 14.82 0.83
CA PRO A 122 18.75 13.55 0.68
C PRO A 122 19.82 13.31 1.75
N LEU A 123 20.42 14.36 2.30
CA LEU A 123 21.40 14.26 3.39
C LEU A 123 20.75 13.79 4.71
N LEU A 124 19.44 14.01 4.87
CA LEU A 124 18.70 13.59 6.05
C LEU A 124 18.18 12.14 5.95
N GLY A 125 18.20 11.56 4.78
CA GLY A 125 17.69 10.22 4.54
C GLY A 125 18.61 9.37 3.67
N GLY A 126 19.88 9.71 3.61
CA GLY A 126 20.84 8.97 2.79
C GLY A 126 21.14 7.61 3.37
N LEU A 127 21.05 6.60 2.53
CA LEU A 127 21.56 5.27 2.80
C LEU A 127 22.99 5.21 2.29
N GLU A 128 23.94 5.14 3.18
CA GLU A 128 25.30 4.74 2.82
C GLU A 128 25.33 3.22 2.74
N ARG A 129 25.70 2.74 1.58
CA ARG A 129 25.87 1.31 1.36
C ARG A 129 27.37 1.02 1.50
N ASP A 130 27.78 0.65 2.68
CA ASP A 130 29.02 -0.09 2.81
C ASP A 130 28.81 -1.50 2.23
N LYS A 131 29.88 -2.08 1.68
CA LYS A 131 29.80 -3.31 0.89
C LYS A 131 29.15 -4.51 1.62
N GLU A 132 28.93 -4.42 2.91
CA GLU A 132 28.37 -5.49 3.74
C GLU A 132 27.24 -5.06 4.68
N ASN A 133 27.02 -3.76 4.91
CA ASN A 133 25.98 -3.25 5.81
C ASN A 133 25.33 -1.99 5.26
N ILE A 134 24.03 -1.86 5.46
CA ILE A 134 23.32 -0.59 5.24
C ILE A 134 23.31 0.13 6.58
N THR A 135 24.09 1.20 6.69
CA THR A 135 24.04 2.09 7.84
C THR A 135 23.14 3.28 7.52
N PHE A 136 22.26 3.64 8.46
CA PHE A 136 21.30 4.75 8.34
C PHE A 136 21.91 6.04 8.91
#